data_a407108ea1e2a72ab3062d5dd829cae4
#
_entry.id   a407108ea1e2a72ab3062d5dd829cae4
#
_cell.length_a   1.000
_cell.length_b   1.000
_cell.length_c   1.000
_cell.angle_alpha   90.00
_cell.angle_beta   90.00
_cell.angle_gamma   90.00
#
_symmetry.space_group_name_H-M   'P 1'
#
loop_
_entity.id
_entity.type
_entity.pdbx_description
1 polymer ?
#
loop_
_entity_poly.entity_id
_entity_poly.type
_entity_poly.pdbx_seq_one_letter_code
_entity_poly.pdbx_strand_id
1 'polypeptide(L)'
;LDLPSEENNGHSGHSHGHHSHFSMEDITGIIDGLHVDNKVKEDVKNIYQIIAKAESQVHGRPVSEVHFHEVGAMDAVADITGCAMLFHELGAVKIIVSPVTTGYGQVRCAHGILPVPAPATALILRGIPCQGGRIEGELCTPTGGALLKYFATEYGRMPQMIMEKIGYGMGKKEFEAANCIRAILGEA
;
A
#
# COMPACT_ATOMS: atom_id res chain seq x y z
N LEU A 1 48.31 21.72 -35.34
CA LEU A 1 48.50 21.37 -33.94
C LEU A 1 47.58 20.19 -33.61
N ASP A 2 48.18 19.02 -33.72
CA ASP A 2 47.52 17.72 -33.45
C ASP A 2 47.34 17.53 -31.94
N LEU A 3 46.17 17.01 -31.53
CA LEU A 3 45.96 16.50 -30.21
C LEU A 3 45.73 14.97 -30.29
N PRO A 4 46.35 14.19 -29.42
CA PRO A 4 46.27 12.73 -29.49
C PRO A 4 44.95 12.20 -28.93
N SER A 5 44.47 11.12 -29.55
CA SER A 5 43.36 10.28 -29.15
C SER A 5 43.75 9.45 -27.91
N GLU A 6 43.04 9.61 -26.82
CA GLU A 6 43.08 8.65 -25.69
C GLU A 6 41.90 7.69 -25.78
N GLU A 7 42.20 6.46 -26.16
CA GLU A 7 41.33 5.30 -25.89
C GLU A 7 41.28 5.06 -24.40
N ASN A 8 40.08 5.10 -23.82
CA ASN A 8 39.88 4.65 -22.46
C ASN A 8 38.76 3.59 -22.44
N ASN A 9 39.22 2.33 -22.44
CA ASN A 9 38.41 1.14 -22.18
C ASN A 9 38.01 1.15 -20.70
N GLY A 10 36.79 1.60 -20.41
CA GLY A 10 36.17 1.51 -19.10
C GLY A 10 34.96 0.58 -19.17
N HIS A 11 35.13 -0.71 -18.88
CA HIS A 11 34.05 -1.63 -18.60
C HIS A 11 33.40 -1.20 -17.27
N SER A 12 32.40 -0.36 -17.31
CA SER A 12 31.50 -0.16 -16.18
C SER A 12 30.39 -1.22 -16.28
N GLY A 13 30.53 -2.26 -15.46
CA GLY A 13 29.47 -3.23 -15.23
C GLY A 13 28.24 -2.54 -14.66
N HIS A 14 27.21 -2.33 -15.48
CA HIS A 14 25.88 -2.01 -15.01
C HIS A 14 25.34 -3.27 -14.32
N SER A 15 25.35 -3.28 -12.99
CA SER A 15 24.55 -4.19 -12.22
C SER A 15 23.08 -3.88 -12.50
N HIS A 16 22.48 -4.61 -13.43
CA HIS A 16 21.04 -4.68 -13.55
C HIS A 16 20.51 -5.26 -12.24
N GLY A 17 19.97 -4.40 -11.36
CA GLY A 17 19.18 -4.84 -10.23
C GLY A 17 18.04 -5.69 -10.79
N HIS A 18 18.07 -6.99 -10.50
CA HIS A 18 16.95 -7.88 -10.75
C HIS A 18 15.77 -7.36 -9.92
N HIS A 19 14.86 -6.63 -10.53
CA HIS A 19 13.54 -6.40 -9.96
C HIS A 19 12.85 -7.76 -9.92
N SER A 20 12.88 -8.40 -8.76
CA SER A 20 12.17 -9.66 -8.54
C SER A 20 10.67 -9.36 -8.64
N HIS A 21 10.05 -9.87 -9.69
CA HIS A 21 8.61 -9.83 -9.86
C HIS A 21 8.01 -10.99 -9.06
N PHE A 22 7.30 -10.69 -7.99
CA PHE A 22 6.62 -11.70 -7.19
C PHE A 22 5.23 -11.96 -7.74
N SER A 23 4.90 -13.22 -7.95
CA SER A 23 3.54 -13.69 -8.23
C SER A 23 2.73 -13.79 -6.93
N MET A 24 1.42 -14.00 -7.05
CA MET A 24 0.56 -14.28 -5.89
C MET A 24 0.96 -15.59 -5.19
N GLU A 25 1.48 -16.57 -5.92
CA GLU A 25 1.99 -17.83 -5.38
C GLU A 25 3.24 -17.62 -4.53
N ASP A 26 4.20 -16.83 -5.03
CA ASP A 26 5.43 -16.47 -4.29
C ASP A 26 5.08 -15.77 -2.97
N ILE A 27 4.18 -14.77 -3.03
CA ILE A 27 3.72 -14.04 -1.83
C ILE A 27 3.04 -14.98 -0.85
N THR A 28 2.20 -15.90 -1.32
CA THR A 28 1.54 -16.90 -0.48
C THR A 28 2.56 -17.80 0.20
N GLY A 29 3.57 -18.27 -0.54
CA GLY A 29 4.66 -19.06 0.03
C GLY A 29 5.45 -18.33 1.12
N ILE A 30 5.74 -17.06 0.90
CA ILE A 30 6.39 -16.20 1.91
C ILE A 30 5.52 -16.10 3.17
N ILE A 31 4.23 -15.78 3.01
CA ILE A 31 3.30 -15.64 4.14
C ILE A 31 3.17 -16.95 4.92
N ASP A 32 3.11 -18.10 4.23
CA ASP A 32 3.03 -19.40 4.89
C ASP A 32 4.26 -19.73 5.73
N GLY A 33 5.43 -19.24 5.31
CA GLY A 33 6.70 -19.37 6.05
C GLY A 33 6.83 -18.44 7.27
N LEU A 34 5.96 -17.45 7.46
CA LEU A 34 6.03 -16.52 8.59
C LEU A 34 5.68 -17.22 9.92
N HIS A 35 6.38 -16.83 11.00
CA HIS A 35 6.12 -17.31 12.36
C HIS A 35 5.11 -16.39 13.07
N VAL A 36 3.88 -16.35 12.55
CA VAL A 36 2.75 -15.58 13.08
C VAL A 36 1.50 -16.44 13.12
N ASP A 37 0.49 -16.01 13.87
CA ASP A 37 -0.80 -16.70 13.97
C ASP A 37 -1.42 -16.98 12.59
N ASN A 38 -2.08 -18.12 12.44
CA ASN A 38 -2.75 -18.51 11.21
C ASN A 38 -3.81 -17.49 10.77
N LYS A 39 -4.49 -16.86 11.71
CA LYS A 39 -5.47 -15.81 11.43
C LYS A 39 -4.81 -14.56 10.81
N VAL A 40 -3.63 -14.17 11.30
CA VAL A 40 -2.84 -13.10 10.70
C VAL A 40 -2.44 -13.47 9.26
N LYS A 41 -1.97 -14.71 9.04
CA LYS A 41 -1.62 -15.19 7.68
C LYS A 41 -2.81 -15.12 6.74
N GLU A 42 -3.99 -15.52 7.20
CA GLU A 42 -5.22 -15.48 6.42
C GLU A 42 -5.59 -14.03 6.04
N ASP A 43 -5.54 -13.12 7.01
CA ASP A 43 -5.82 -11.71 6.77
C ASP A 43 -4.85 -11.11 5.75
N VAL A 44 -3.55 -11.37 5.89
CA VAL A 44 -2.52 -10.89 4.95
C VAL A 44 -2.79 -11.41 3.53
N LYS A 45 -3.10 -12.71 3.38
CA LYS A 45 -3.46 -13.30 2.08
C LYS A 45 -4.70 -12.62 1.48
N ASN A 46 -5.71 -12.37 2.29
CA ASN A 46 -6.95 -11.71 1.84
C ASN A 46 -6.69 -10.26 1.40
N ILE A 47 -5.83 -9.53 2.11
CA ILE A 47 -5.42 -8.18 1.72
C ILE A 47 -4.67 -8.21 0.38
N TYR A 48 -3.74 -9.16 0.19
CA TYR A 48 -3.07 -9.34 -1.10
C TYR A 48 -4.03 -9.72 -2.22
N GLN A 49 -5.09 -10.51 -1.94
CA GLN A 49 -6.13 -10.81 -2.93
C GLN A 49 -6.91 -9.57 -3.37
N ILE A 50 -7.14 -8.61 -2.47
CA ILE A 50 -7.76 -7.33 -2.84
C ILE A 50 -6.87 -6.57 -3.83
N ILE A 51 -5.58 -6.48 -3.54
CA ILE A 51 -4.60 -5.82 -4.40
C ILE A 51 -4.48 -6.55 -5.75
N ALA A 52 -4.30 -7.87 -5.72
CA ALA A 52 -4.17 -8.69 -6.93
C ALA A 52 -5.37 -8.57 -7.87
N LYS A 53 -6.59 -8.53 -7.34
CA LYS A 53 -7.81 -8.29 -8.13
C LYS A 53 -7.83 -6.92 -8.79
N ALA A 54 -7.35 -5.89 -8.10
CA ALA A 54 -7.27 -4.54 -8.67
C ALA A 54 -6.21 -4.48 -9.78
N GLU A 55 -5.02 -5.02 -9.54
CA GLU A 55 -3.95 -5.09 -10.54
C GLU A 55 -4.35 -5.93 -11.77
N SER A 56 -5.03 -7.06 -11.55
CA SER A 56 -5.61 -7.90 -12.62
C SER A 56 -6.53 -7.09 -13.53
N GLN A 57 -7.40 -6.26 -12.97
CA GLN A 57 -8.30 -5.41 -13.75
C GLN A 57 -7.56 -4.28 -14.49
N VAL A 58 -6.56 -3.67 -13.85
CA VAL A 58 -5.74 -2.61 -14.48
C VAL A 58 -4.99 -3.14 -15.68
N HIS A 59 -4.40 -4.33 -15.55
CA HIS A 59 -3.58 -4.95 -16.59
C HIS A 59 -4.36 -5.82 -17.59
N GLY A 60 -5.64 -6.08 -17.34
CA GLY A 60 -6.46 -6.95 -18.19
C GLY A 60 -5.95 -8.39 -18.24
N ARG A 61 -5.34 -8.87 -17.14
CA ARG A 61 -4.76 -10.22 -17.01
C ARG A 61 -5.43 -10.98 -15.86
N PRO A 62 -5.48 -12.33 -15.92
CA PRO A 62 -5.94 -13.11 -14.77
C PRO A 62 -5.07 -12.88 -13.54
N VAL A 63 -5.65 -13.03 -12.34
CA VAL A 63 -4.92 -12.85 -11.06
C VAL A 63 -3.68 -13.72 -10.97
N SER A 64 -3.71 -14.91 -11.55
CA SER A 64 -2.56 -15.84 -11.60
C SER A 64 -1.37 -15.34 -12.42
N GLU A 65 -1.58 -14.35 -13.29
CA GLU A 65 -0.54 -13.73 -14.12
C GLU A 65 -0.15 -12.32 -13.65
N VAL A 66 -0.69 -11.90 -12.51
CA VAL A 66 -0.32 -10.61 -11.91
C VAL A 66 1.06 -10.73 -11.28
N HIS A 67 1.94 -9.81 -11.66
CA HIS A 67 3.23 -9.61 -11.03
C HIS A 67 3.21 -8.29 -10.24
N PHE A 68 3.54 -8.39 -8.97
CA PHE A 68 3.60 -7.24 -8.10
C PHE A 68 4.91 -6.48 -8.32
N HIS A 69 4.84 -5.28 -8.87
CA HIS A 69 6.01 -4.44 -9.13
C HIS A 69 6.39 -3.58 -7.92
N GLU A 70 5.40 -3.07 -7.21
CA GLU A 70 5.58 -2.15 -6.06
C GLU A 70 5.20 -2.80 -4.73
N VAL A 71 4.22 -3.71 -4.74
CA VAL A 71 3.65 -4.32 -3.54
C VAL A 71 4.20 -5.73 -3.28
N GLY A 72 5.04 -6.26 -4.18
CA GLY A 72 5.69 -7.58 -4.03
C GLY A 72 6.97 -7.54 -3.20
N ALA A 73 7.47 -6.35 -2.86
CA ALA A 73 8.69 -6.22 -2.08
C ALA A 73 8.48 -6.72 -0.63
N MET A 74 9.54 -7.25 -0.02
CA MET A 74 9.49 -7.81 1.34
C MET A 74 9.07 -6.79 2.40
N ASP A 75 9.31 -5.50 2.17
CA ASP A 75 8.83 -4.41 3.03
C ASP A 75 7.32 -4.31 3.03
N ALA A 76 6.66 -4.45 1.87
CA ALA A 76 5.19 -4.46 1.80
C ALA A 76 4.58 -5.68 2.52
N VAL A 77 5.20 -6.86 2.42
CA VAL A 77 4.78 -8.04 3.20
C VAL A 77 4.91 -7.77 4.70
N ALA A 78 6.02 -7.16 5.12
CA ALA A 78 6.26 -6.81 6.52
C ALA A 78 5.24 -5.77 7.02
N ASP A 79 4.97 -4.73 6.24
CA ASP A 79 4.02 -3.68 6.58
C ASP A 79 2.58 -4.23 6.73
N ILE A 80 2.12 -5.03 5.77
CA ILE A 80 0.78 -5.63 5.81
C ILE A 80 0.67 -6.61 6.98
N THR A 81 1.69 -7.45 7.20
CA THR A 81 1.72 -8.41 8.31
C THR A 81 1.73 -7.68 9.65
N GLY A 82 2.58 -6.67 9.81
CA GLY A 82 2.67 -5.85 11.01
C GLY A 82 1.33 -5.16 11.31
N CYS A 83 0.68 -4.58 10.31
CA CYS A 83 -0.65 -4.00 10.49
C CYS A 83 -1.68 -5.05 10.94
N ALA A 84 -1.71 -6.23 10.31
CA ALA A 84 -2.63 -7.30 10.68
C ALA A 84 -2.41 -7.77 12.11
N MET A 85 -1.16 -7.96 12.53
CA MET A 85 -0.81 -8.31 13.91
C MET A 85 -1.30 -7.25 14.89
N LEU A 86 -1.08 -5.96 14.61
CA LEU A 86 -1.50 -4.87 15.46
C LEU A 86 -3.03 -4.76 15.57
N PHE A 87 -3.77 -4.97 14.49
CA PHE A 87 -5.23 -5.00 14.54
C PHE A 87 -5.75 -6.15 15.41
N HIS A 88 -5.12 -7.32 15.36
CA HIS A 88 -5.46 -8.43 16.27
C HIS A 88 -5.13 -8.12 17.71
N GLU A 89 -3.96 -7.54 17.97
CA GLU A 89 -3.53 -7.17 19.32
C GLU A 89 -4.45 -6.10 19.96
N LEU A 90 -4.91 -5.14 19.15
CA LEU A 90 -5.87 -4.13 19.62
C LEU A 90 -7.24 -4.71 19.97
N GLY A 91 -7.64 -5.81 19.37
CA GLY A 91 -8.90 -6.51 19.65
C GLY A 91 -10.14 -5.64 19.46
N ALA A 92 -10.07 -4.63 18.59
CA ALA A 92 -11.18 -3.70 18.36
C ALA A 92 -12.39 -4.43 17.75
N VAL A 93 -13.55 -4.30 18.40
CA VAL A 93 -14.81 -4.92 17.95
C VAL A 93 -15.37 -4.19 16.72
N LYS A 94 -15.14 -2.88 16.64
CA LYS A 94 -15.61 -2.01 15.55
C LYS A 94 -14.49 -1.11 15.10
N ILE A 95 -14.29 -1.06 13.78
CA ILE A 95 -13.27 -0.22 13.14
C ILE A 95 -13.98 0.73 12.18
N ILE A 96 -14.01 2.01 12.53
CA ILE A 96 -14.67 3.06 11.75
C ILE A 96 -13.59 3.87 11.05
N VAL A 97 -13.68 3.95 9.72
CA VAL A 97 -12.75 4.70 8.90
C VAL A 97 -13.44 5.95 8.35
N SER A 98 -12.83 7.12 8.53
CA SER A 98 -13.30 8.36 7.89
C SER A 98 -13.23 8.23 6.36
N PRO A 99 -13.96 9.06 5.58
CA PRO A 99 -13.78 9.10 4.13
C PRO A 99 -12.31 9.22 3.76
N VAL A 100 -11.84 8.33 2.86
CA VAL A 100 -10.43 8.22 2.50
C VAL A 100 -10.02 9.44 1.68
N THR A 101 -8.99 10.14 2.13
CA THR A 101 -8.41 11.26 1.37
C THR A 101 -7.34 10.71 0.43
N THR A 102 -7.58 10.82 -0.88
CA THR A 102 -6.71 10.23 -1.91
C THR A 102 -5.56 11.14 -2.34
N GLY A 103 -5.71 12.45 -2.15
CA GLY A 103 -4.93 13.45 -2.87
C GLY A 103 -5.48 13.70 -4.27
N TYR A 104 -4.77 14.51 -5.07
CA TYR A 104 -5.10 14.79 -6.48
C TYR A 104 -3.84 15.01 -7.31
N GLY A 105 -4.01 15.24 -8.63
CA GLY A 105 -2.89 15.47 -9.55
C GLY A 105 -2.31 14.17 -10.11
N GLN A 106 -1.02 14.01 -10.05
CA GLN A 106 -0.30 12.90 -10.66
C GLN A 106 0.75 12.31 -9.71
N VAL A 107 1.06 11.02 -9.88
CA VAL A 107 2.13 10.32 -9.18
C VAL A 107 3.03 9.61 -10.19
N ARG A 108 4.34 9.64 -9.94
CA ARG A 108 5.33 8.85 -10.69
C ARG A 108 5.52 7.52 -10.02
N CYS A 109 5.33 6.44 -10.75
CA CYS A 109 5.50 5.07 -10.28
C CYS A 109 6.21 4.21 -11.33
N ALA A 110 6.35 2.91 -11.11
CA ALA A 110 6.97 1.97 -12.06
C ALA A 110 6.32 1.99 -13.45
N HIS A 111 5.02 2.28 -13.53
CA HIS A 111 4.25 2.36 -14.76
C HIS A 111 4.27 3.76 -15.43
N GLY A 112 5.11 4.67 -14.96
CA GLY A 112 5.21 6.03 -15.46
C GLY A 112 4.45 7.04 -14.59
N ILE A 113 3.85 8.05 -15.23
CA ILE A 113 3.08 9.10 -14.54
C ILE A 113 1.60 8.74 -14.63
N LEU A 114 0.99 8.53 -13.48
CA LEU A 114 -0.41 8.14 -13.36
C LEU A 114 -1.23 9.22 -12.63
N PRO A 115 -2.56 9.31 -12.89
CA PRO A 115 -3.44 10.18 -12.13
C PRO A 115 -3.57 9.71 -10.68
N VAL A 116 -3.88 10.61 -9.77
CA VAL A 116 -4.18 10.30 -8.36
C VAL A 116 -5.70 10.36 -8.14
N PRO A 117 -6.30 9.30 -7.54
CA PRO A 117 -5.67 8.04 -7.12
C PRO A 117 -5.22 7.19 -8.32
N ALA A 118 -4.12 6.45 -8.14
CA ALA A 118 -3.63 5.53 -9.17
C ALA A 118 -4.71 4.47 -9.53
N PRO A 119 -4.71 3.92 -10.77
CA PRO A 119 -5.80 3.04 -11.23
C PRO A 119 -6.11 1.87 -10.30
N ALA A 120 -5.10 1.19 -9.77
CA ALA A 120 -5.29 0.11 -8.81
C ALA A 120 -5.92 0.62 -7.50
N THR A 121 -5.44 1.75 -6.97
CA THR A 121 -6.02 2.39 -5.78
C THR A 121 -7.49 2.76 -6.01
N ALA A 122 -7.83 3.34 -7.16
CA ALA A 122 -9.20 3.68 -7.50
C ALA A 122 -10.12 2.45 -7.53
N LEU A 123 -9.64 1.32 -8.06
CA LEU A 123 -10.39 0.06 -8.07
C LEU A 123 -10.56 -0.52 -6.66
N ILE A 124 -9.52 -0.48 -5.83
CA ILE A 124 -9.57 -0.93 -4.44
C ILE A 124 -10.61 -0.11 -3.67
N LEU A 125 -10.60 1.21 -3.83
CA LEU A 125 -11.48 2.13 -3.11
C LEU A 125 -12.92 2.16 -3.66
N ARG A 126 -13.24 1.40 -4.71
CA ARG A 126 -14.63 1.33 -5.21
C ARG A 126 -15.59 0.89 -4.11
N GLY A 127 -16.64 1.69 -3.89
CA GLY A 127 -17.64 1.47 -2.85
C GLY A 127 -17.26 2.04 -1.47
N ILE A 128 -16.10 2.67 -1.35
CA ILE A 128 -15.63 3.34 -0.14
C ILE A 128 -15.81 4.85 -0.28
N PRO A 129 -16.33 5.55 0.73
CA PRO A 129 -16.37 7.01 0.70
C PRO A 129 -14.99 7.62 0.59
N CYS A 130 -14.76 8.44 -0.43
CA CYS A 130 -13.47 9.06 -0.72
C CYS A 130 -13.62 10.56 -1.00
N GLN A 131 -12.52 11.28 -0.82
CA GLN A 131 -12.39 12.70 -1.20
C GLN A 131 -10.97 12.97 -1.69
N GLY A 132 -10.81 13.91 -2.64
CA GLY A 132 -9.49 14.30 -3.14
C GLY A 132 -8.64 15.03 -2.10
N GLY A 133 -9.28 15.89 -1.29
CA GLY A 133 -8.56 16.74 -0.36
C GLY A 133 -7.88 17.92 -1.07
N ARG A 134 -6.93 18.56 -0.39
CA ARG A 134 -6.23 19.77 -0.86
C ARG A 134 -4.78 19.56 -1.26
N ILE A 135 -4.24 18.36 -1.07
CA ILE A 135 -2.83 18.05 -1.31
C ILE A 135 -2.63 17.49 -2.71
N GLU A 136 -1.75 18.11 -3.46
CA GLU A 136 -1.28 17.56 -4.74
C GLU A 136 -0.29 16.43 -4.48
N GLY A 137 -0.66 15.22 -4.92
CA GLY A 137 0.11 14.00 -4.73
C GLY A 137 -0.73 12.87 -4.15
N GLU A 138 -0.15 11.68 -4.11
CA GLU A 138 -0.81 10.47 -3.62
C GLU A 138 -0.76 10.40 -2.10
N LEU A 139 -1.93 10.40 -1.47
CA LEU A 139 -2.10 10.24 -0.02
C LEU A 139 -2.59 8.84 0.37
N CYS A 140 -3.16 8.09 -0.57
CA CYS A 140 -3.61 6.72 -0.35
C CYS A 140 -3.00 5.81 -1.42
N THR A 141 -2.14 4.90 -1.00
CA THR A 141 -1.51 3.88 -1.84
C THR A 141 -2.41 2.65 -1.99
N PRO A 142 -2.15 1.74 -2.97
CA PRO A 142 -2.87 0.47 -3.08
C PRO A 142 -2.87 -0.33 -1.77
N THR A 143 -1.72 -0.44 -1.11
CA THR A 143 -1.58 -1.14 0.17
C THR A 143 -2.44 -0.51 1.27
N GLY A 144 -2.35 0.82 1.43
CA GLY A 144 -3.15 1.53 2.42
C GLY A 144 -4.65 1.39 2.18
N GLY A 145 -5.07 1.53 0.92
CA GLY A 145 -6.47 1.31 0.52
C GLY A 145 -6.97 -0.10 0.81
N ALA A 146 -6.14 -1.12 0.53
CA ALA A 146 -6.49 -2.51 0.77
C ALA A 146 -6.62 -2.84 2.27
N LEU A 147 -5.70 -2.31 3.10
CA LEU A 147 -5.78 -2.42 4.57
C LEU A 147 -7.07 -1.80 5.12
N LEU A 148 -7.38 -0.57 4.70
CA LEU A 148 -8.61 0.11 5.12
C LEU A 148 -9.85 -0.65 4.66
N LYS A 149 -9.85 -1.15 3.42
CA LYS A 149 -10.97 -1.93 2.87
C LYS A 149 -11.19 -3.24 3.62
N TYR A 150 -10.13 -3.89 4.05
CA TYR A 150 -10.19 -5.19 4.71
C TYR A 150 -10.66 -5.07 6.16
N PHE A 151 -10.07 -4.15 6.92
CA PHE A 151 -10.32 -4.05 8.37
C PHE A 151 -11.50 -3.15 8.74
N ALA A 152 -11.91 -2.21 7.89
CA ALA A 152 -13.03 -1.34 8.21
C ALA A 152 -14.34 -2.14 8.33
N THR A 153 -15.03 -1.96 9.46
CA THR A 153 -16.39 -2.46 9.65
C THR A 153 -17.43 -1.44 9.21
N GLU A 154 -17.06 -0.15 9.21
CA GLU A 154 -17.92 0.96 8.85
C GLU A 154 -17.09 2.14 8.32
N TYR A 155 -17.70 2.94 7.45
CA TYR A 155 -17.12 4.20 6.97
C TYR A 155 -17.99 5.36 7.41
N GLY A 156 -17.38 6.39 8.02
CA GLY A 156 -18.14 7.54 8.47
C GLY A 156 -17.37 8.51 9.34
N ARG A 157 -18.12 9.36 10.01
CA ARG A 157 -17.55 10.31 10.99
C ARG A 157 -17.19 9.57 12.27
N MET A 158 -16.22 10.11 13.01
CA MET A 158 -15.90 9.63 14.35
C MET A 158 -17.19 9.62 15.21
N PRO A 159 -17.54 8.48 15.84
CA PRO A 159 -18.70 8.40 16.73
C PRO A 159 -18.47 9.18 18.02
N GLN A 160 -19.51 9.34 18.81
CA GLN A 160 -19.32 9.71 20.21
C GLN A 160 -18.60 8.58 20.92
N MET A 161 -17.48 8.89 21.56
CA MET A 161 -16.67 7.90 22.26
C MET A 161 -15.81 8.56 23.33
N ILE A 162 -15.44 7.77 24.34
CA ILE A 162 -14.39 8.13 25.29
C ILE A 162 -13.07 7.70 24.69
N MET A 163 -12.21 8.67 24.33
CA MET A 163 -10.89 8.38 23.76
C MET A 163 -9.94 7.92 24.88
N GLU A 164 -9.31 6.76 24.70
CA GLU A 164 -8.35 6.18 25.65
C GLU A 164 -6.92 6.28 25.14
N LYS A 165 -6.69 5.96 23.86
CA LYS A 165 -5.36 5.99 23.24
C LYS A 165 -5.42 6.64 21.87
N ILE A 166 -4.37 7.36 21.52
CA ILE A 166 -4.22 8.02 20.21
C ILE A 166 -2.84 7.65 19.66
N GLY A 167 -2.83 7.20 18.41
CA GLY A 167 -1.62 6.91 17.65
C GLY A 167 -1.59 7.68 16.33
N TYR A 168 -0.39 7.97 15.85
CA TYR A 168 -0.15 8.63 14.57
C TYR A 168 0.82 7.81 13.76
N GLY A 169 0.52 7.59 12.49
CA GLY A 169 1.41 7.00 11.51
C GLY A 169 1.63 7.94 10.34
N MET A 170 2.87 8.16 9.95
CA MET A 170 3.24 9.08 8.88
C MET A 170 4.07 8.37 7.80
N GLY A 171 3.85 8.73 6.55
CA GLY A 171 4.73 8.38 5.45
C GLY A 171 5.96 9.30 5.39
N LYS A 172 6.90 8.97 4.47
CA LYS A 172 8.15 9.73 4.29
C LYS A 172 7.97 11.01 3.47
N LYS A 173 6.86 11.18 2.76
CA LYS A 173 6.60 12.37 1.93
C LYS A 173 6.22 13.54 2.81
N GLU A 174 6.86 14.68 2.56
CA GLU A 174 6.53 15.95 3.20
C GLU A 174 5.56 16.74 2.33
N PHE A 175 4.52 17.29 2.95
CA PHE A 175 3.53 18.14 2.33
C PHE A 175 3.31 19.40 3.19
N GLU A 176 2.63 20.39 2.65
CA GLU A 176 2.25 21.60 3.39
C GLU A 176 1.33 21.35 4.60
N ALA A 177 0.68 20.19 4.64
CA ALA A 177 -0.17 19.74 5.74
C ALA A 177 0.32 18.40 6.28
N ALA A 178 -0.04 18.10 7.52
CA ALA A 178 0.31 16.85 8.16
C ALA A 178 -0.17 15.64 7.33
N ASN A 179 0.78 14.84 6.86
CA ASN A 179 0.55 13.61 6.13
C ASN A 179 0.53 12.45 7.12
N CYS A 180 -0.56 12.29 7.85
CA CYS A 180 -0.65 11.23 8.86
C CYS A 180 -2.03 10.57 8.90
N ILE A 181 -2.03 9.28 9.24
CA ILE A 181 -3.19 8.59 9.77
C ILE A 181 -3.20 8.79 11.28
N ARG A 182 -4.37 9.10 11.83
CA ARG A 182 -4.61 9.13 13.27
C ARG A 182 -5.54 7.98 13.63
N ALA A 183 -5.05 7.08 14.47
CA ALA A 183 -5.84 6.01 15.05
C ALA A 183 -6.25 6.41 16.49
N ILE A 184 -7.52 6.20 16.82
CA ILE A 184 -8.07 6.48 18.14
C ILE A 184 -8.72 5.20 18.63
N LEU A 185 -8.28 4.72 19.81
CA LEU A 185 -8.91 3.62 20.54
C LEU A 185 -9.72 4.20 21.68
N GLY A 186 -10.90 3.63 21.93
CA GLY A 186 -11.77 4.04 23.03
C GLY A 186 -13.09 3.29 23.03
N GLU A 187 -13.97 3.66 23.95
CA GLU A 187 -15.28 3.07 24.16
C GLU A 187 -16.39 4.00 23.60
N ALA A 188 -17.38 3.40 22.90
CA ALA A 188 -18.52 4.10 22.31
C ALA A 188 -19.82 3.78 23.07
#